data_91a81173880046285b69d8a3c4cc4cac
#
_entry.id   91a81173880046285b69d8a3c4cc4cac
#
_cell.length_a   1.000
_cell.length_b   1.000
_cell.length_c   1.000
_cell.angle_alpha   90.00
_cell.angle_beta   90.00
_cell.angle_gamma   90.00
#
_symmetry.space_group_name_H-M   'P 1'
#
loop_
_entity.id
_entity.type
_entity.pdbx_description
1 polymer ?
#
loop_
_entity_poly.entity_id
_entity_poly.type
_entity_poly.pdbx_seq_one_letter_code
_entity_poly.pdbx_strand_id
1 'polypeptide(L)'
;MSVKIRLQRHGSKKRPFYFIVVANSTSPRDGKFIEKLGTYNPLTVPATIRLDRERSLHWLNNGAQPTNTCRRILSFKGVLFLKHLHRGVALGLFDEQAVQEKFEKWNAEHEQVVVAREQAHLKHKSDKRAQAVVESVKLVEAK
;
A
#
# COMPACT_ATOMS: atom_id res chain seq x y z
N MET A 1 14.50 -10.55 -20.81
CA MET A 1 14.88 -9.78 -19.59
C MET A 1 13.66 -9.73 -18.66
N SER A 2 13.82 -9.97 -17.37
CA SER A 2 12.66 -9.94 -16.46
C SER A 2 12.44 -8.52 -15.92
N VAL A 3 11.20 -8.06 -16.01
CA VAL A 3 10.75 -6.78 -15.46
C VAL A 3 10.19 -7.00 -14.07
N LYS A 4 10.57 -6.15 -13.11
CA LYS A 4 10.11 -6.23 -11.73
C LYS A 4 9.40 -4.96 -11.30
N ILE A 5 8.36 -5.13 -10.45
CA ILE A 5 7.75 -4.03 -9.71
C ILE A 5 8.41 -4.01 -8.33
N ARG A 6 9.11 -2.92 -8.03
CA ARG A 6 9.90 -2.81 -6.80
C ARG A 6 9.81 -1.42 -6.18
N LEU A 7 10.27 -1.32 -4.93
CA LEU A 7 10.42 -0.05 -4.25
C LEU A 7 11.79 0.55 -4.54
N GLN A 8 11.80 1.82 -4.91
CA GLN A 8 12.99 2.65 -5.02
C GLN A 8 12.99 3.61 -3.84
N ARG A 9 14.10 3.67 -3.09
CA ARG A 9 14.19 4.52 -1.91
C ARG A 9 14.49 5.95 -2.29
N HIS A 10 13.71 6.86 -1.71
CA HIS A 10 13.90 8.30 -1.73
C HIS A 10 13.76 8.86 -0.32
N GLY A 11 13.84 10.16 -0.18
CA GLY A 11 13.77 10.84 1.11
C GLY A 11 15.14 10.97 1.80
N SER A 12 15.14 11.63 2.93
CA SER A 12 16.35 11.90 3.72
C SER A 12 16.69 10.77 4.69
N LYS A 13 17.84 10.90 5.37
CA LYS A 13 18.25 10.02 6.46
C LYS A 13 17.19 10.07 7.57
N LYS A 14 16.76 8.91 8.09
CA LYS A 14 15.68 8.72 9.08
C LYS A 14 14.27 9.08 8.63
N ARG A 15 14.06 9.59 7.39
CA ARG A 15 12.73 9.86 6.81
C ARG A 15 12.60 9.16 5.45
N PRO A 16 12.43 7.82 5.42
CA PRO A 16 12.32 7.08 4.18
C PRO A 16 11.00 7.40 3.47
N PHE A 17 11.09 7.54 2.16
CA PHE A 17 9.98 7.65 1.25
C PHE A 17 10.28 6.76 0.04
N TYR A 18 9.29 6.09 -0.51
CA TYR A 18 9.51 5.13 -1.58
C TYR A 18 8.66 5.43 -2.81
N PHE A 19 9.27 5.27 -3.98
CA PHE A 19 8.54 5.16 -5.23
C PHE A 19 8.29 3.69 -5.55
N ILE A 20 7.08 3.39 -6.02
CA ILE A 20 6.72 2.10 -6.57
C ILE A 20 7.01 2.19 -8.05
N VAL A 21 8.00 1.46 -8.54
CA VAL A 21 8.49 1.57 -9.91
C VAL A 21 8.55 0.23 -10.61
N VAL A 22 8.43 0.30 -11.93
CA VAL A 22 8.69 -0.81 -12.85
C VAL A 22 10.11 -0.65 -13.37
N ALA A 23 10.95 -1.63 -13.19
CA ALA A 23 12.34 -1.60 -13.62
C ALA A 23 12.85 -2.96 -14.09
N ASN A 24 13.90 -2.96 -14.88
CA ASN A 24 14.61 -4.19 -15.23
C ASN A 24 15.24 -4.82 -13.98
N SER A 25 15.24 -6.13 -13.91
CA SER A 25 15.83 -6.87 -12.77
C SER A 25 17.31 -6.61 -12.57
N THR A 26 18.03 -6.30 -13.63
CA THR A 26 19.49 -6.02 -13.64
C THR A 26 19.82 -4.59 -13.21
N SER A 27 18.86 -3.65 -13.25
CA SER A 27 19.08 -2.26 -12.86
C SER A 27 19.29 -2.13 -11.34
N PRO A 28 20.20 -1.24 -10.86
CA PRO A 28 20.39 -0.99 -9.44
C PRO A 28 19.08 -0.47 -8.79
N ARG A 29 18.96 -0.63 -7.47
CA ARG A 29 17.72 -0.30 -6.73
C ARG A 29 17.24 1.12 -6.97
N ASP A 30 18.13 2.09 -6.85
CA ASP A 30 17.82 3.53 -6.94
C ASP A 30 18.22 4.12 -8.31
N GLY A 31 18.46 3.26 -9.30
CA GLY A 31 18.85 3.63 -10.66
C GLY A 31 17.68 3.86 -11.60
N LYS A 32 17.95 3.72 -12.90
CA LYS A 32 16.97 3.92 -13.96
C LYS A 32 15.78 2.94 -13.83
N PHE A 33 14.59 3.46 -13.95
CA PHE A 33 13.34 2.70 -14.00
C PHE A 33 12.59 2.98 -15.31
N ILE A 34 11.65 2.11 -15.65
CA ILE A 34 10.84 2.21 -16.87
C ILE A 34 9.66 3.15 -16.62
N GLU A 35 8.90 2.89 -15.54
CA GLU A 35 7.71 3.67 -15.21
C GLU A 35 7.53 3.74 -13.68
N LYS A 36 7.01 4.87 -13.20
CA LYS A 36 6.62 5.07 -11.81
C LYS A 36 5.12 4.82 -11.68
N LEU A 37 4.74 3.82 -10.89
CA LEU A 37 3.34 3.45 -10.63
C LEU A 37 2.73 4.19 -9.45
N GLY A 38 3.56 4.70 -8.54
CA GLY A 38 3.03 5.37 -7.37
C GLY A 38 4.07 5.66 -6.29
N THR A 39 3.57 5.96 -5.09
CA THR A 39 4.38 6.31 -3.92
C THR A 39 3.92 5.55 -2.69
N TYR A 40 4.87 5.27 -1.81
CA TYR A 40 4.66 4.62 -0.53
C TYR A 40 5.36 5.39 0.59
N ASN A 41 4.59 5.86 1.56
CA ASN A 41 5.11 6.52 2.76
C ASN A 41 4.85 5.63 4.00
N PRO A 42 5.88 5.04 4.59
CA PRO A 42 5.73 4.19 5.78
C PRO A 42 5.64 4.97 7.09
N LEU A 43 5.88 6.29 7.08
CA LEU A 43 5.93 7.11 8.30
C LEU A 43 4.54 7.47 8.84
N THR A 44 3.51 7.33 8.03
CA THR A 44 2.12 7.55 8.44
C THR A 44 1.50 6.25 8.97
N VAL A 45 0.51 6.36 9.84
CA VAL A 45 -0.26 5.22 10.34
C VAL A 45 -1.75 5.51 10.14
N PRO A 46 -2.42 4.78 9.27
CA PRO A 46 -1.89 3.77 8.34
C PRO A 46 -0.93 4.35 7.30
N ALA A 47 -0.06 3.50 6.74
CA ALA A 47 0.90 3.92 5.73
C ALA A 47 0.20 4.50 4.49
N THR A 48 0.63 5.67 4.02
CA THR A 48 0.03 6.32 2.85
C THR A 48 0.55 5.69 1.56
N ILE A 49 -0.37 5.13 0.78
CA ILE A 49 -0.07 4.50 -0.51
C ILE A 49 -0.88 5.21 -1.59
N ARG A 50 -0.19 5.84 -2.53
CA ARG A 50 -0.79 6.36 -3.77
C ARG A 50 -0.32 5.47 -4.91
N LEU A 51 -1.25 4.85 -5.61
CA LEU A 51 -0.95 3.87 -6.65
C LEU A 51 -1.93 4.02 -7.82
N ASP A 52 -1.39 4.04 -9.03
CA ASP A 52 -2.16 3.90 -10.25
C ASP A 52 -2.51 2.41 -10.44
N ARG A 53 -3.80 2.08 -10.26
CA ARG A 53 -4.31 0.71 -10.31
C ARG A 53 -4.28 0.14 -11.73
N GLU A 54 -4.65 0.96 -12.71
CA GLU A 54 -4.75 0.54 -14.12
C GLU A 54 -3.37 0.22 -14.70
N ARG A 55 -2.40 1.13 -14.50
CA ARG A 55 -1.03 0.91 -14.94
C ARG A 55 -0.38 -0.27 -14.22
N SER A 56 -0.64 -0.43 -12.93
CA SER A 56 -0.14 -1.58 -12.16
C SER A 56 -0.71 -2.91 -12.69
N LEU A 57 -2.00 -2.95 -13.00
CA LEU A 57 -2.66 -4.13 -13.59
C LEU A 57 -2.09 -4.45 -14.97
N HIS A 58 -1.91 -3.41 -15.82
CA HIS A 58 -1.29 -3.57 -17.14
C HIS A 58 0.08 -4.25 -17.06
N TRP A 59 0.98 -3.76 -16.17
CA TRP A 59 2.30 -4.36 -16.00
C TRP A 59 2.27 -5.78 -15.45
N LEU A 60 1.34 -6.07 -14.53
CA LEU A 60 1.15 -7.43 -14.01
C LEU A 60 0.65 -8.40 -15.10
N ASN A 61 -0.19 -7.94 -16.01
CA ASN A 61 -0.67 -8.75 -17.14
C ASN A 61 0.44 -8.97 -18.16
N ASN A 62 1.33 -8.01 -18.34
CA ASN A 62 2.52 -8.13 -19.19
C ASN A 62 3.67 -8.94 -18.53
N GLY A 63 3.41 -9.57 -17.40
CA GLY A 63 4.38 -10.48 -16.76
C GLY A 63 5.40 -9.79 -15.83
N ALA A 64 5.23 -8.54 -15.47
CA ALA A 64 6.07 -7.91 -14.46
C ALA A 64 5.91 -8.58 -13.10
N GLN A 65 7.04 -8.96 -12.47
CA GLN A 65 7.04 -9.68 -11.20
C GLN A 65 7.19 -8.70 -10.02
N PRO A 66 6.20 -8.59 -9.12
CA PRO A 66 6.33 -7.76 -7.93
C PRO A 66 7.26 -8.42 -6.90
N THR A 67 8.07 -7.60 -6.22
CA THR A 67 8.77 -8.01 -5.00
C THR A 67 7.77 -8.30 -3.88
N ASN A 68 8.14 -9.04 -2.85
CA ASN A 68 7.23 -9.43 -1.76
C ASN A 68 6.54 -8.21 -1.10
N THR A 69 7.27 -7.14 -0.86
CA THR A 69 6.69 -5.90 -0.30
C THR A 69 5.73 -5.24 -1.28
N CYS A 70 6.10 -5.10 -2.56
CA CYS A 70 5.21 -4.56 -3.58
C CYS A 70 3.95 -5.42 -3.77
N ARG A 71 4.09 -6.74 -3.70
CA ARG A 71 2.94 -7.66 -3.77
C ARG A 71 1.93 -7.41 -2.65
N ARG A 72 2.41 -7.17 -1.41
CA ARG A 72 1.55 -6.80 -0.28
C ARG A 72 0.86 -5.44 -0.50
N ILE A 73 1.58 -4.45 -1.03
CA ILE A 73 1.04 -3.12 -1.36
C ILE A 73 -0.04 -3.23 -2.45
N LEU A 74 0.24 -3.98 -3.52
CA LEU A 74 -0.70 -4.22 -4.62
C LEU A 74 -1.96 -4.97 -4.14
N SER A 75 -1.79 -5.94 -3.25
CA SER A 75 -2.90 -6.66 -2.61
C SER A 75 -3.75 -5.72 -1.75
N PHE A 76 -3.11 -4.90 -0.93
CA PHE A 76 -3.79 -3.91 -0.08
C PHE A 76 -4.60 -2.90 -0.89
N LYS A 77 -4.13 -2.49 -2.07
CA LYS A 77 -4.84 -1.60 -3.00
C LYS A 77 -5.82 -2.32 -3.95
N GLY A 78 -5.97 -3.63 -3.82
CA GLY A 78 -6.94 -4.43 -4.58
C GLY A 78 -6.51 -4.77 -6.01
N VAL A 79 -5.29 -4.42 -6.44
CA VAL A 79 -4.82 -4.68 -7.82
C VAL A 79 -4.75 -6.18 -8.12
N LEU A 80 -4.30 -6.99 -7.15
CA LEU A 80 -4.26 -8.44 -7.33
C LEU A 80 -5.65 -9.06 -7.36
N PHE A 81 -6.60 -8.48 -6.62
CA PHE A 81 -8.01 -8.90 -6.67
C PHE A 81 -8.64 -8.57 -8.03
N LEU A 82 -8.40 -7.36 -8.56
CA LEU A 82 -8.80 -7.00 -9.91
C LEU A 82 -8.24 -7.96 -10.97
N LYS A 83 -6.94 -8.28 -10.87
CA LYS A 83 -6.32 -9.26 -11.79
C LYS A 83 -7.02 -10.62 -11.73
N HIS A 84 -7.39 -11.07 -10.53
CA HIS A 84 -8.12 -12.31 -10.34
C HIS A 84 -9.54 -12.25 -10.97
N LEU A 85 -10.25 -11.15 -10.78
CA LEU A 85 -11.57 -10.94 -11.35
C LEU A 85 -11.52 -10.91 -12.89
N HIS A 86 -10.57 -10.17 -13.50
CA HIS A 86 -10.41 -10.15 -14.95
C HIS A 86 -10.04 -11.54 -15.52
N ARG A 87 -9.28 -12.33 -14.79
CA ARG A 87 -9.05 -13.73 -15.18
C ARG A 87 -10.34 -14.55 -15.17
N GLY A 88 -11.24 -14.30 -14.22
CA GLY A 88 -12.55 -14.94 -14.17
C GLY A 88 -13.42 -14.62 -15.40
N VAL A 89 -13.39 -13.35 -15.86
CA VAL A 89 -14.05 -12.95 -17.12
C VAL A 89 -13.45 -13.67 -18.33
N ALA A 90 -12.13 -13.73 -18.42
CA ALA A 90 -11.45 -14.44 -19.51
C ALA A 90 -11.75 -15.94 -19.54
N LEU A 91 -12.11 -16.54 -18.40
CA LEU A 91 -12.56 -17.94 -18.27
C LEU A 91 -14.08 -18.11 -18.46
N GLY A 92 -14.83 -17.03 -18.70
CA GLY A 92 -16.28 -17.07 -18.90
C GLY A 92 -17.09 -17.34 -17.62
N LEU A 93 -16.54 -17.10 -16.43
CA LEU A 93 -17.22 -17.37 -15.16
C LEU A 93 -18.24 -16.28 -14.80
N PHE A 94 -18.03 -15.05 -15.24
CA PHE A 94 -18.91 -13.89 -15.00
C PHE A 94 -18.57 -12.72 -15.92
N ASP A 95 -19.46 -11.74 -16.01
CA ASP A 95 -19.38 -10.58 -16.90
C ASP A 95 -18.54 -9.43 -16.30
N GLU A 96 -18.13 -8.48 -17.14
CA GLU A 96 -17.37 -7.29 -16.71
C GLU A 96 -18.12 -6.41 -15.70
N GLN A 97 -19.45 -6.34 -15.81
CA GLN A 97 -20.27 -5.61 -14.83
C GLN A 97 -20.16 -6.22 -13.44
N ALA A 98 -20.18 -7.54 -13.36
CA ALA A 98 -19.98 -8.27 -12.10
C ALA A 98 -18.58 -8.06 -11.48
N VAL A 99 -17.57 -7.77 -12.30
CA VAL A 99 -16.22 -7.39 -11.80
C VAL A 99 -16.26 -6.08 -11.04
N GLN A 100 -16.93 -5.07 -11.61
CA GLN A 100 -17.04 -3.75 -11.00
C GLN A 100 -17.80 -3.81 -9.68
N GLU A 101 -18.97 -4.46 -9.66
CA GLU A 101 -19.78 -4.63 -8.44
C GLU A 101 -18.99 -5.35 -7.32
N LYS A 102 -18.33 -6.45 -7.64
CA LYS A 102 -17.53 -7.21 -6.68
C LYS A 102 -16.35 -6.39 -6.16
N PHE A 103 -15.71 -5.61 -7.03
CA PHE A 103 -14.59 -4.77 -6.65
C PHE A 103 -15.03 -3.60 -5.77
N GLU A 104 -16.12 -2.92 -6.10
CA GLU A 104 -16.68 -1.83 -5.31
C GLU A 104 -17.09 -2.30 -3.91
N LYS A 105 -17.76 -3.44 -3.82
CA LYS A 105 -18.12 -4.05 -2.53
C LYS A 105 -16.88 -4.33 -1.69
N TRP A 106 -15.88 -4.97 -2.26
CA TRP A 106 -14.62 -5.23 -1.57
C TRP A 106 -13.92 -3.94 -1.13
N ASN A 107 -13.89 -2.92 -2.01
CA ASN A 107 -13.25 -1.64 -1.72
C ASN A 107 -13.94 -0.92 -0.56
N ALA A 108 -15.27 -0.90 -0.53
CA ALA A 108 -16.05 -0.31 0.57
C ALA A 108 -15.79 -1.01 1.92
N GLU A 109 -15.79 -2.35 1.94
CA GLU A 109 -15.45 -3.14 3.14
C GLU A 109 -14.01 -2.87 3.60
N HIS A 110 -13.07 -2.81 2.66
CA HIS A 110 -11.66 -2.55 2.93
C HIS A 110 -11.43 -1.15 3.50
N GLU A 111 -12.08 -0.12 2.95
CA GLU A 111 -11.99 1.26 3.44
C GLU A 111 -12.49 1.38 4.87
N GLN A 112 -13.59 0.72 5.22
CA GLN A 112 -14.08 0.69 6.61
C GLN A 112 -13.03 0.11 7.57
N VAL A 113 -12.36 -0.98 7.19
CA VAL A 113 -11.29 -1.58 8.01
C VAL A 113 -10.10 -0.63 8.14
N VAL A 114 -9.73 0.09 7.09
CA VAL A 114 -8.63 1.07 7.13
C VAL A 114 -8.96 2.23 8.06
N VAL A 115 -10.16 2.80 7.95
CA VAL A 115 -10.64 3.89 8.81
C VAL A 115 -10.72 3.44 10.28
N ALA A 116 -11.22 2.24 10.55
CA ALA A 116 -11.26 1.70 11.91
C ALA A 116 -9.86 1.55 12.53
N ARG A 117 -8.87 1.12 11.74
CA ARG A 117 -7.47 1.04 12.20
C ARG A 117 -6.86 2.41 12.48
N GLU A 118 -7.16 3.39 11.65
CA GLU A 118 -6.71 4.78 11.86
C GLU A 118 -7.28 5.36 13.15
N GLN A 119 -8.57 5.21 13.37
CA GLN A 119 -9.24 5.67 14.59
C GLN A 119 -8.70 4.97 15.85
N ALA A 120 -8.49 3.65 15.79
CA ALA A 120 -7.89 2.89 16.89
C ALA A 120 -6.47 3.38 17.20
N HIS A 121 -5.66 3.67 16.17
CA HIS A 121 -4.32 4.22 16.35
C HIS A 121 -4.34 5.63 16.99
N LEU A 122 -5.25 6.51 16.54
CA LEU A 122 -5.41 7.84 17.10
C LEU A 122 -5.84 7.79 18.57
N LYS A 123 -6.79 6.92 18.93
CA LYS A 123 -7.20 6.68 20.32
C LYS A 123 -6.02 6.21 21.17
N HIS A 124 -5.31 5.17 20.74
CA HIS A 124 -4.15 4.67 21.48
C HIS A 124 -3.06 5.74 21.68
N LYS A 125 -2.86 6.61 20.67
CA LYS A 125 -1.90 7.71 20.77
C LYS A 125 -2.35 8.79 21.75
N SER A 126 -3.65 9.12 21.81
CA SER A 126 -4.20 10.07 22.78
C SER A 126 -4.11 9.52 24.21
N ASP A 127 -4.46 8.25 24.42
CA ASP A 127 -4.41 7.59 25.73
C ASP A 127 -2.98 7.52 26.27
N LYS A 128 -2.02 7.17 25.41
CA LYS A 128 -0.60 7.16 25.77
C LYS A 128 -0.07 8.56 26.15
N ARG A 129 -0.56 9.61 25.48
CA ARG A 129 -0.22 11.00 25.84
C ARG A 129 -0.81 11.37 27.19
N ALA A 130 -2.08 11.06 27.42
CA ALA A 130 -2.76 11.33 28.70
C ALA A 130 -2.05 10.60 29.85
N GLN A 131 -1.69 9.34 29.69
CA GLN A 131 -0.93 8.58 30.69
C GLN A 131 0.43 9.20 31.00
N ALA A 132 1.18 9.64 29.97
CA ALA A 132 2.48 10.30 30.17
C ALA A 132 2.36 11.64 30.93
N VAL A 133 1.29 12.40 30.70
CA VAL A 133 1.01 13.63 31.45
C VAL A 133 0.71 13.31 32.92
N VAL A 134 -0.14 12.33 33.22
CA VAL A 134 -0.47 11.91 34.57
C VAL A 134 0.77 11.42 35.32
N GLU A 135 1.63 10.65 34.65
CA GLU A 135 2.88 10.15 35.25
C GLU A 135 3.86 11.30 35.56
N SER A 136 3.97 12.30 34.65
CA SER A 136 4.82 13.47 34.88
C SER A 136 4.33 14.32 36.05
N VAL A 137 3.01 14.48 36.23
CA VAL A 137 2.42 15.22 37.37
C VAL A 137 2.71 14.49 38.68
N LYS A 138 2.53 13.17 38.74
CA LYS A 138 2.86 12.37 39.92
C LYS A 138 4.32 12.47 40.34
N LEU A 139 5.24 12.55 39.38
CA LEU A 139 6.68 12.71 39.65
C LEU A 139 7.03 14.11 40.19
N VAL A 140 6.24 15.14 39.86
CA VAL A 140 6.42 16.50 40.39
C VAL A 140 5.86 16.61 41.80
N GLU A 141 4.73 15.98 42.09
CA GLU A 141 4.11 15.96 43.42
C GLU A 141 4.88 15.11 44.46
N ALA A 142 5.71 14.17 43.99
CA ALA A 142 6.53 13.30 44.86
C ALA A 142 7.92 13.89 45.20
N LYS A 143 8.24 15.10 44.75
CA LYS A 143 9.47 15.84 45.10
C LYS A 143 9.21 16.96 46.11
#